data_5683dd2d11abb0d53a405762f57474c3
#
_entry.id   5683dd2d11abb0d53a405762f57474c3
#
_cell.length_a   1.000
_cell.length_b   1.000
_cell.length_c   1.000
_cell.angle_alpha   90.00
_cell.angle_beta   90.00
_cell.angle_gamma   90.00
#
_symmetry.space_group_name_H-M   'P 1'
#
loop_
_entity.id
_entity.type
_entity.pdbx_description
1 polymer ?
#
loop_
_entity_poly.entity_id
_entity_poly.type
_entity_poly.pdbx_seq_one_letter_code
_entity_poly.pdbx_strand_id
1 'polypeptide(L)'
;MPIIQFNLLEGRTVEQKRMLAKRVTETVVEVLGVKPENVRILIHEMGGEDFSVGGVTASQNGKMPTAALNGINGHAHLETKTQ
;
A
#
# COMPACT_ATOMS: atom_id res chain seq x y z
N MET A 1 20.01 -6.68 -5.03
CA MET A 1 19.40 -5.39 -5.09
C MET A 1 18.73 -5.28 -6.42
N PRO A 2 17.58 -4.78 -6.50
CA PRO A 2 17.15 -3.50 -5.94
C PRO A 2 16.40 -3.61 -4.60
N ILE A 3 16.19 -2.44 -4.00
CA ILE A 3 15.36 -2.30 -2.82
C ILE A 3 14.27 -1.30 -3.16
N ILE A 4 13.03 -1.70 -2.93
CA ILE A 4 11.88 -0.83 -3.17
C ILE A 4 11.16 -0.65 -1.84
N GLN A 5 10.84 0.58 -1.51
CA GLN A 5 10.11 0.84 -0.27
C GLN A 5 8.80 1.51 -0.58
N PHE A 6 7.73 0.96 -0.01
CA PHE A 6 6.41 1.55 -0.10
C PHE A 6 6.08 2.20 1.24
N ASN A 7 5.52 3.39 1.18
CA ASN A 7 4.99 4.05 2.36
C ASN A 7 3.48 4.09 2.17
N LEU A 8 2.76 3.32 2.96
CA LEU A 8 1.33 3.16 2.80
C LEU A 8 0.61 3.51 4.10
N LEU A 9 -0.57 4.10 3.98
CA LEU A 9 -1.43 4.22 5.14
C LEU A 9 -1.90 2.80 5.50
N GLU A 10 -2.00 2.53 6.80
CA GLU A 10 -2.43 1.22 7.27
C GLU A 10 -3.85 0.94 6.79
N GLY A 11 -4.23 -0.32 6.76
CA GLY A 11 -5.57 -0.71 6.40
C GLY A 11 -5.66 -1.67 5.23
N ARG A 12 -4.54 -1.98 4.58
CA ARG A 12 -4.57 -2.99 3.52
C ARG A 12 -4.54 -4.37 4.16
N THR A 13 -5.17 -5.31 3.50
CA THR A 13 -5.19 -6.68 4.00
C THR A 13 -3.84 -7.34 3.79
N VAL A 14 -3.62 -8.43 4.52
CA VAL A 14 -2.41 -9.23 4.33
C VAL A 14 -2.30 -9.70 2.89
N GLU A 15 -3.43 -10.10 2.32
CA GLU A 15 -3.45 -10.59 0.94
C GLU A 15 -3.06 -9.51 -0.05
N GLN A 16 -3.55 -8.30 0.17
CA GLN A 16 -3.18 -7.19 -0.70
C GLN A 16 -1.69 -6.90 -0.64
N LYS A 17 -1.11 -6.91 0.56
CA LYS A 17 0.32 -6.66 0.71
C LYS A 17 1.15 -7.77 0.08
N ARG A 18 0.72 -9.01 0.24
CA ARG A 18 1.43 -10.15 -0.38
C ARG A 18 1.36 -10.10 -1.90
N MET A 19 0.21 -9.72 -2.44
CA MET A 19 0.05 -9.61 -3.88
C MET A 19 0.87 -8.45 -4.43
N LEU A 20 0.92 -7.34 -3.70
CA LEU A 20 1.73 -6.20 -4.11
C LEU A 20 3.20 -6.60 -4.19
N ALA A 21 3.70 -7.27 -3.15
CA ALA A 21 5.09 -7.72 -3.15
C ALA A 21 5.37 -8.66 -4.32
N LYS A 22 4.46 -9.58 -4.58
CA LYS A 22 4.63 -10.56 -5.66
C LYS A 22 4.67 -9.88 -7.01
N ARG A 23 3.68 -9.03 -7.29
CA ARG A 23 3.57 -8.42 -8.62
C ARG A 23 4.66 -7.39 -8.89
N VAL A 24 5.03 -6.63 -7.88
CA VAL A 24 6.12 -5.67 -8.05
C VAL A 24 7.43 -6.39 -8.31
N THR A 25 7.66 -7.48 -7.57
CA THR A 25 8.86 -8.29 -7.81
C THR A 25 8.90 -8.82 -9.24
N GLU A 26 7.77 -9.34 -9.72
CA GLU A 26 7.71 -9.86 -11.09
C GLU A 26 8.04 -8.80 -12.12
N THR A 27 7.51 -7.60 -11.91
CA THR A 27 7.76 -6.49 -12.82
C THR A 27 9.24 -6.08 -12.80
N VAL A 28 9.81 -5.99 -11.61
CA VAL A 28 11.22 -5.60 -11.47
C VAL A 28 12.12 -6.63 -12.14
N VAL A 29 11.83 -7.91 -11.93
CA VAL A 29 12.59 -8.98 -12.55
C VAL A 29 12.52 -8.87 -14.07
N GLU A 30 11.33 -8.65 -14.58
CA GLU A 30 11.12 -8.57 -16.02
C GLU A 30 11.85 -7.37 -16.63
N VAL A 31 11.71 -6.22 -16.01
CA VAL A 31 12.23 -4.98 -16.58
C VAL A 31 13.74 -4.85 -16.38
N LEU A 32 14.24 -5.21 -15.19
CA LEU A 32 15.64 -5.00 -14.87
C LEU A 32 16.51 -6.22 -15.11
N GLY A 33 15.92 -7.37 -15.37
CA GLY A 33 16.68 -8.59 -15.63
C GLY A 33 17.43 -9.12 -14.41
N VAL A 34 16.87 -8.88 -13.21
CA VAL A 34 17.49 -9.36 -11.97
C VAL A 34 16.80 -10.63 -11.50
N LYS A 35 17.43 -11.33 -10.58
CA LYS A 35 16.83 -12.54 -10.01
C LYS A 35 15.81 -12.16 -8.95
N PRO A 36 14.71 -12.90 -8.84
CA PRO A 36 13.68 -12.59 -7.83
C PRO A 36 14.23 -12.50 -6.40
N GLU A 37 15.17 -13.38 -6.07
CA GLU A 37 15.72 -13.39 -4.70
C GLU A 37 16.55 -12.16 -4.39
N ASN A 38 16.90 -11.37 -5.40
CA ASN A 38 17.66 -10.14 -5.18
C ASN A 38 16.75 -8.92 -4.99
N VAL A 39 15.46 -9.08 -5.24
CA VAL A 39 14.51 -7.96 -5.10
C VAL A 39 14.04 -7.90 -3.65
N ARG A 40 14.25 -6.76 -3.03
CA ARG A 40 13.80 -6.56 -1.65
C ARG A 40 12.73 -5.49 -1.63
N ILE A 41 11.62 -5.82 -0.99
CA ILE A 41 10.50 -4.89 -0.88
C ILE A 41 10.22 -4.67 0.59
N LEU A 42 10.20 -3.40 0.97
CA LEU A 42 9.88 -3.01 2.33
C LEU A 42 8.57 -2.25 2.29
N ILE A 43 7.69 -2.54 3.24
CA ILE A 43 6.44 -1.81 3.35
C ILE A 43 6.42 -1.15 4.72
N HIS A 44 6.32 0.17 4.69
CA HIS A 44 6.21 0.95 5.91
C HIS A 44 4.76 1.42 6.01
N GLU A 45 4.06 0.93 7.03
CA GLU A 45 2.67 1.30 7.23
C GLU A 45 2.57 2.45 8.22
N MET A 46 1.76 3.45 7.87
CA MET A 46 1.58 4.63 8.70
C MET A 46 0.15 4.66 9.21
N GLY A 47 0.00 5.06 10.47
CA GLY A 47 -1.33 5.28 11.02
C GLY A 47 -1.95 6.55 10.46
N GLY A 48 -3.25 6.70 10.68
CA GLY A 48 -3.97 7.85 10.15
C GLY A 48 -3.53 9.19 10.72
N GLU A 49 -2.87 9.16 11.89
CA GLU A 49 -2.33 10.39 12.48
C GLU A 49 -0.89 10.63 12.09
N ASP A 50 -0.29 9.71 11.33
CA ASP A 50 1.12 9.80 10.97
C ASP A 50 1.35 10.39 9.58
N PHE A 51 0.28 10.74 8.90
CA PHE A 51 0.37 11.33 7.57
C PHE A 51 -0.62 12.49 7.47
N SER A 52 -0.13 13.63 7.11
CA SER A 52 -0.97 14.82 6.97
C SER A 52 -0.63 15.56 5.70
N VAL A 53 -1.62 16.26 5.21
CA VAL A 53 -1.45 17.16 4.07
C VAL A 53 -2.02 18.49 4.50
N GLY A 54 -1.21 19.55 4.39
CA GLY A 54 -1.65 20.87 4.81
C GLY A 54 -1.97 20.96 6.28
N GLY A 55 -1.38 20.07 7.09
CA GLY A 55 -1.60 20.08 8.53
C GLY A 55 -2.84 19.30 8.97
N VAL A 56 -3.51 18.62 8.05
CA VAL A 56 -4.71 17.83 8.37
C VAL A 56 -4.36 16.36 8.16
N THR A 57 -4.54 15.56 9.20
CA THR A 57 -4.15 14.15 9.15
C THR A 57 -5.14 13.36 8.30
N ALA A 58 -4.69 12.17 7.85
CA ALA A 58 -5.54 11.30 7.06
C ALA A 58 -6.78 10.89 7.83
N SER A 59 -6.66 10.63 9.14
CA SER A 59 -7.80 10.28 9.98
C SER A 59 -8.82 11.42 10.03
N GLN A 60 -8.35 12.65 10.17
CA GLN A 60 -9.24 13.80 10.21
C GLN A 60 -10.01 13.97 8.91
N ASN A 61 -9.35 13.65 7.80
CA ASN A 61 -9.98 13.80 6.49
C ASN A 61 -10.79 12.60 6.06
N GLY A 62 -10.83 11.55 6.83
CA GLY A 62 -11.51 10.33 6.44
C GLY A 62 -10.89 9.64 5.26
N LYS A 63 -9.58 9.83 5.08
CA LYS A 63 -8.88 9.30 3.91
C LYS A 63 -8.11 8.03 4.20
N MET A 64 -8.59 7.24 5.15
CA MET A 64 -7.99 5.96 5.43
C MET A 64 -8.48 4.92 4.44
N PRO A 65 -7.65 3.91 4.15
CA PRO A 65 -8.09 2.82 3.28
C PRO A 65 -9.34 2.14 3.83
N THR A 66 -10.21 1.70 2.93
CA THR A 66 -11.49 1.12 3.29
C THR A 66 -11.38 -0.05 4.25
N ALA A 67 -10.38 -0.90 4.05
CA ALA A 67 -10.21 -2.06 4.92
C ALA A 67 -9.98 -1.64 6.37
N ALA A 68 -9.26 -0.53 6.60
CA ALA A 68 -9.02 -0.06 7.95
C ALA A 68 -10.26 0.56 8.57
N LEU A 69 -11.13 1.15 7.74
CA LEU A 69 -12.30 1.83 8.25
C LEU A 69 -13.38 0.88 8.72
N ASN A 70 -13.56 -0.20 8.01
CA ASN A 70 -14.67 -1.05 8.39
C ASN A 70 -14.40 -2.52 8.26
N GLY A 71 -13.25 -2.87 7.82
CA GLY A 71 -12.95 -4.28 7.64
C GLY A 71 -13.84 -4.93 6.62
N ILE A 72 -14.64 -4.13 5.90
CA ILE A 72 -15.53 -4.64 5.04
C ILE A 72 -15.59 -4.14 3.82
N ASN A 73 -16.23 -4.21 3.48
CA ASN A 73 -16.67 -3.77 2.44
C ASN A 73 -16.15 -2.99 1.61
N GLY A 74 -15.90 -3.22 1.46
CA GLY A 74 -15.36 -2.56 0.79
C GLY A 74 -15.73 -2.20 -0.33
N HIS A 75 -16.35 -2.05 -0.06
CA HIS A 75 -16.52 -1.55 -0.97
C HIS A 75 -16.43 -0.85 -1.49
N ALA A 76 -16.60 -0.76 -1.40
CA ALA A 76 -16.68 -0.02 -1.90
C ALA A 76 -16.35 0.41 -2.60
N HIS A 77 -16.32 0.46 -2.66
CA HIS A 77 -16.15 0.91 -3.41
C HIS A 77 -15.61 1.26 -4.00
N LEU A 78 -15.40 1.14 -3.96
CA LEU A 78 -15.02 1.63 -4.47
C LEU A 78 -14.75 2.31 -5.15
N GLU A 79 -15.04 2.52 -5.32
CA GLU A 79 -14.94 3.33 -5.78
C GLU A 79 -14.25 3.95 -6.05
N THR A 80 -13.97 3.94 -5.75
CA THR A 80 -13.37 4.57 -5.86
C THR A 80 -12.59 4.90 -6.35
N LYS A 81 -12.41 4.86 -6.68
CA LYS A 81 -11.80 5.29 -7.06
C LYS A 81 -11.21 6.10 -7.23
N THR A 82 -11.15 6.27 -6.97
CA THR A 82 -10.63 7.11 -6.93
C THR A 82 -10.04 7.60 -6.59
N GLN A 83 -9.59 7.61 -6.51
CA GLN A 83 -9.13 8.11 -6.08
C GLN A 83 -8.77 8.41 -5.85
#